data_80a31e173a72aa1ca0f7ec50944b63d8
#
_entry.id   80a31e173a72aa1ca0f7ec50944b63d8
#
_cell.length_a   1.000
_cell.length_b   1.000
_cell.length_c   1.000
_cell.angle_alpha   90.00
_cell.angle_beta   90.00
_cell.angle_gamma   90.00
#
_symmetry.space_group_name_H-M   'P 1'
#
loop_
_entity.id
_entity.type
_entity.pdbx_description
1 polymer ?
#
loop_
_entity_poly.entity_id
_entity_poly.type
_entity_poly.pdbx_seq_one_letter_code
_entity_poly.pdbx_strand_id
1 'polypeptide(L)'
;KRQDEYTRNKIRLNLLPLMEEINPSVKNSLVETSNYLNDVATIYNKCIAKTKARIVTPEGIRISSLLKEAVPETILFETLHPLGFNSTQIKDIANSLHGQSGKQFASKEWRVIKDREFLLLEEIRSEEKDIPPFQLIKEEKEYTSNFQIPREKGTACFDADKLNEEIYHRKWQIGDTFIPFGMKGKKKISDYLTDRKFSISQKERQWVLCCGERIAWLIGERIDNRFRIDETTKRVVIYKIV
;
A
#
# COMPACT_ATOMS: atom_id res chain seq x y z
N LYS A 1 -29.09 -19.93 -45.16
CA LYS A 1 -28.24 -19.56 -43.98
C LYS A 1 -27.94 -20.87 -43.28
N ARG A 2 -26.64 -21.25 -43.13
CA ARG A 2 -26.25 -22.45 -42.39
C ARG A 2 -26.65 -22.25 -40.92
N GLN A 3 -27.50 -23.16 -40.39
CA GLN A 3 -27.96 -23.12 -38.98
C GLN A 3 -26.80 -23.33 -37.98
N ASP A 4 -25.64 -23.74 -38.45
CA ASP A 4 -24.44 -24.09 -37.69
C ASP A 4 -23.35 -23.00 -37.70
N GLU A 5 -23.67 -21.78 -38.14
CA GLU A 5 -22.70 -20.68 -38.27
C GLU A 5 -22.14 -20.22 -36.89
N TYR A 6 -22.93 -20.36 -35.84
CA TYR A 6 -22.55 -20.00 -34.46
C TYR A 6 -22.03 -21.22 -33.67
N THR A 7 -20.98 -21.05 -32.88
CA THR A 7 -20.38 -22.12 -32.04
C THR A 7 -21.42 -22.87 -31.21
N ARG A 8 -22.37 -22.16 -30.62
CA ARG A 8 -23.45 -22.76 -29.81
C ARG A 8 -24.30 -23.73 -30.67
N ASN A 9 -24.63 -23.36 -31.90
CA ASN A 9 -25.40 -24.20 -32.79
C ASN A 9 -24.58 -25.39 -33.29
N LYS A 10 -23.29 -25.26 -33.56
CA LYS A 10 -22.39 -26.39 -33.87
C LYS A 10 -22.39 -27.43 -32.75
N ILE A 11 -22.28 -26.99 -31.50
CA ILE A 11 -22.32 -27.90 -30.37
C ILE A 11 -23.68 -28.60 -30.29
N ARG A 12 -24.77 -27.85 -30.39
CA ARG A 12 -26.13 -28.42 -30.20
C ARG A 12 -26.56 -29.33 -31.36
N LEU A 13 -26.22 -28.97 -32.61
CA LEU A 13 -26.72 -29.67 -33.80
C LEU A 13 -25.79 -30.76 -34.28
N ASN A 14 -24.49 -30.66 -34.01
CA ASN A 14 -23.51 -31.60 -34.52
C ASN A 14 -22.80 -32.39 -33.40
N LEU A 15 -22.27 -31.71 -32.37
CA LEU A 15 -21.46 -32.37 -31.36
C LEU A 15 -22.30 -33.19 -30.39
N LEU A 16 -23.37 -32.63 -29.85
CA LEU A 16 -24.22 -33.35 -28.88
C LEU A 16 -24.89 -34.59 -29.49
N PRO A 17 -25.44 -34.56 -30.71
CA PRO A 17 -25.97 -35.75 -31.35
C PRO A 17 -24.91 -36.83 -31.57
N LEU A 18 -23.71 -36.46 -32.00
CA LEU A 18 -22.59 -37.41 -32.17
C LEU A 18 -22.20 -38.06 -30.83
N MET A 19 -22.20 -37.29 -29.74
CA MET A 19 -21.94 -37.80 -28.39
C MET A 19 -23.05 -38.75 -27.93
N GLU A 20 -24.32 -38.50 -28.30
CA GLU A 20 -25.45 -39.38 -28.01
C GLU A 20 -25.42 -40.70 -28.76
N GLU A 21 -24.89 -40.72 -30.00
CA GLU A 21 -24.64 -41.96 -30.73
C GLU A 21 -23.62 -42.88 -30.01
N ILE A 22 -22.61 -42.26 -29.35
CA ILE A 22 -21.58 -42.99 -28.59
C ILE A 22 -22.12 -43.44 -27.24
N ASN A 23 -22.83 -42.50 -26.53
CA ASN A 23 -23.44 -42.75 -25.23
C ASN A 23 -24.81 -42.07 -25.15
N PRO A 24 -25.90 -42.83 -25.23
CA PRO A 24 -27.27 -42.29 -25.18
C PRO A 24 -27.59 -41.50 -23.93
N SER A 25 -26.85 -41.72 -22.81
CA SER A 25 -27.04 -41.04 -21.54
C SER A 25 -26.19 -39.77 -21.37
N VAL A 26 -25.39 -39.39 -22.39
CA VAL A 26 -24.38 -38.33 -22.25
C VAL A 26 -24.97 -37.00 -21.79
N LYS A 27 -26.14 -36.60 -22.24
CA LYS A 27 -26.78 -35.34 -21.82
C LYS A 27 -27.11 -35.35 -20.33
N ASN A 28 -27.67 -36.46 -19.83
CA ASN A 28 -27.98 -36.62 -18.41
C ASN A 28 -26.69 -36.60 -17.58
N SER A 29 -25.68 -37.34 -18.00
CA SER A 29 -24.37 -37.37 -17.32
C SER A 29 -23.69 -35.98 -17.29
N LEU A 30 -23.81 -35.19 -18.36
CA LEU A 30 -23.28 -33.80 -18.39
C LEU A 30 -24.04 -32.90 -17.39
N VAL A 31 -25.36 -33.03 -17.33
CA VAL A 31 -26.19 -32.27 -16.37
C VAL A 31 -25.86 -32.64 -14.94
N GLU A 32 -25.78 -33.95 -14.63
CA GLU A 32 -25.38 -34.43 -13.29
C GLU A 32 -23.99 -33.94 -12.90
N THR A 33 -23.01 -34.07 -13.81
CA THR A 33 -21.64 -33.55 -13.59
C THR A 33 -21.66 -32.05 -13.32
N SER A 34 -22.44 -31.28 -14.10
CA SER A 34 -22.58 -29.84 -13.88
C SER A 34 -23.15 -29.52 -12.48
N ASN A 35 -24.16 -30.27 -12.02
CA ASN A 35 -24.74 -30.09 -10.70
C ASN A 35 -23.72 -30.38 -9.60
N TYR A 36 -22.98 -31.50 -9.69
CA TYR A 36 -21.90 -31.81 -8.73
C TYR A 36 -20.83 -30.72 -8.69
N LEU A 37 -20.40 -30.22 -9.86
CA LEU A 37 -19.40 -29.14 -9.93
C LEU A 37 -19.94 -27.84 -9.32
N ASN A 38 -21.22 -27.53 -9.46
CA ASN A 38 -21.84 -26.36 -8.81
C ASN A 38 -21.86 -26.50 -7.28
N ASP A 39 -22.14 -27.71 -6.77
CA ASP A 39 -22.10 -27.98 -5.33
C ASP A 39 -20.66 -27.84 -4.79
N VAL A 40 -19.69 -28.40 -5.51
CA VAL A 40 -18.25 -28.26 -5.17
C VAL A 40 -17.84 -26.79 -5.20
N ALA A 41 -18.21 -26.05 -6.23
CA ALA A 41 -17.93 -24.62 -6.33
C ALA A 41 -18.54 -23.82 -5.15
N THR A 42 -19.75 -24.21 -4.72
CA THR A 42 -20.41 -23.57 -3.56
C THR A 42 -19.60 -23.80 -2.27
N ILE A 43 -19.17 -25.03 -2.01
CA ILE A 43 -18.33 -25.37 -0.84
C ILE A 43 -16.99 -24.65 -0.91
N TYR A 44 -16.33 -24.70 -2.08
CA TYR A 44 -15.06 -24.04 -2.34
C TYR A 44 -15.13 -22.54 -2.07
N ASN A 45 -16.11 -21.85 -2.67
CA ASN A 45 -16.29 -20.41 -2.51
C ASN A 45 -16.55 -20.00 -1.06
N LYS A 46 -17.37 -20.80 -0.32
CA LYS A 46 -17.58 -20.57 1.12
C LYS A 46 -16.29 -20.72 1.92
N CYS A 47 -15.47 -21.73 1.61
CA CYS A 47 -14.19 -21.97 2.28
C CYS A 47 -13.24 -20.81 2.02
N ILE A 48 -13.05 -20.41 0.75
CA ILE A 48 -12.20 -19.27 0.35
C ILE A 48 -12.66 -17.98 1.03
N ALA A 49 -13.97 -17.67 1.03
CA ALA A 49 -14.48 -16.46 1.66
C ALA A 49 -14.19 -16.41 3.16
N LYS A 50 -14.39 -17.53 3.89
CA LYS A 50 -14.06 -17.63 5.32
C LYS A 50 -12.56 -17.44 5.58
N THR A 51 -11.73 -18.06 4.75
CA THR A 51 -10.27 -17.94 4.89
C THR A 51 -9.81 -16.52 4.61
N LYS A 52 -10.28 -15.89 3.53
CA LYS A 52 -9.98 -14.48 3.21
C LYS A 52 -10.38 -13.55 4.34
N ALA A 53 -11.57 -13.70 4.92
CA ALA A 53 -12.03 -12.88 6.04
C ALA A 53 -11.12 -12.98 7.29
N ARG A 54 -10.38 -14.08 7.45
CA ARG A 54 -9.45 -14.28 8.57
C ARG A 54 -8.06 -13.77 8.31
N ILE A 55 -7.56 -13.86 7.07
CA ILE A 55 -6.16 -13.54 6.75
C ILE A 55 -5.98 -12.13 6.16
N VAL A 56 -7.00 -11.59 5.51
CA VAL A 56 -6.98 -10.23 4.94
C VAL A 56 -7.44 -9.25 6.02
N THR A 57 -6.57 -8.31 6.34
CA THR A 57 -6.81 -7.25 7.32
C THR A 57 -6.72 -5.88 6.61
N PRO A 58 -7.11 -4.78 7.26
CA PRO A 58 -6.89 -3.44 6.69
C PRO A 58 -5.43 -3.14 6.33
N GLU A 59 -4.48 -3.78 7.01
CA GLU A 59 -3.05 -3.63 6.75
C GLU A 59 -2.58 -4.46 5.55
N GLY A 60 -3.34 -5.47 5.12
CA GLY A 60 -3.00 -6.38 4.03
C GLY A 60 -3.19 -7.85 4.38
N ILE A 61 -2.58 -8.75 3.61
CA ILE A 61 -2.62 -10.19 3.86
C ILE A 61 -1.55 -10.56 4.89
N ARG A 62 -1.97 -11.10 6.04
CA ARG A 62 -1.05 -11.53 7.11
C ARG A 62 -0.30 -12.80 6.71
N ILE A 63 1.01 -12.70 6.51
CA ILE A 63 1.87 -13.79 6.02
C ILE A 63 1.84 -15.01 6.95
N SER A 64 1.96 -14.80 8.26
CA SER A 64 1.96 -15.90 9.23
C SER A 64 0.65 -16.68 9.27
N SER A 65 -0.48 -16.04 8.97
CA SER A 65 -1.78 -16.69 8.88
C SER A 65 -1.93 -17.42 7.54
N LEU A 66 -1.47 -16.81 6.45
CA LEU A 66 -1.50 -17.42 5.12
C LEU A 66 -0.66 -18.71 5.06
N LEU A 67 0.54 -18.71 5.65
CA LEU A 67 1.43 -19.88 5.66
C LEU A 67 0.91 -21.06 6.50
N LYS A 68 -0.09 -20.84 7.35
CA LYS A 68 -0.76 -21.92 8.11
C LYS A 68 -1.88 -22.60 7.33
N GLU A 69 -2.27 -22.05 6.19
CA GLU A 69 -3.30 -22.65 5.35
C GLU A 69 -2.76 -23.87 4.60
N ALA A 70 -3.63 -24.84 4.34
CA ALA A 70 -3.27 -26.05 3.60
C ALA A 70 -2.88 -25.75 2.14
N VAL A 71 -3.42 -24.70 1.55
CA VAL A 71 -3.24 -24.32 0.13
C VAL A 71 -3.00 -22.81 -0.03
N PRO A 72 -1.87 -22.29 0.49
CA PRO A 72 -1.61 -20.85 0.52
C PRO A 72 -1.56 -20.20 -0.87
N GLU A 73 -1.04 -20.91 -1.88
CA GLU A 73 -0.98 -20.41 -3.25
C GLU A 73 -2.37 -20.23 -3.86
N THR A 74 -3.28 -21.16 -3.59
CA THR A 74 -4.68 -21.06 -4.05
C THR A 74 -5.37 -19.85 -3.43
N ILE A 75 -5.15 -19.60 -2.14
CA ILE A 75 -5.71 -18.46 -1.44
C ILE A 75 -5.15 -17.15 -1.98
N LEU A 76 -3.84 -17.11 -2.27
CA LEU A 76 -3.22 -15.97 -2.95
C LEU A 76 -3.84 -15.75 -4.33
N PHE A 77 -4.00 -16.82 -5.10
CA PHE A 77 -4.63 -16.74 -6.42
C PHE A 77 -6.03 -16.14 -6.33
N GLU A 78 -6.89 -16.68 -5.48
CA GLU A 78 -8.26 -16.20 -5.29
C GLU A 78 -8.33 -14.76 -4.75
N THR A 79 -7.26 -14.30 -4.09
CA THR A 79 -7.20 -12.93 -3.55
C THR A 79 -6.65 -11.94 -4.57
N LEU A 80 -5.60 -12.31 -5.31
CA LEU A 80 -4.84 -11.39 -6.14
C LEU A 80 -5.24 -11.41 -7.62
N HIS A 81 -5.73 -12.55 -8.14
CA HIS A 81 -6.18 -12.65 -9.53
C HIS A 81 -7.30 -11.64 -9.87
N PRO A 82 -8.33 -11.42 -9.01
CA PRO A 82 -9.32 -10.37 -9.25
C PRO A 82 -8.74 -8.95 -9.28
N LEU A 83 -7.55 -8.75 -8.70
CA LEU A 83 -6.80 -7.49 -8.70
C LEU A 83 -5.87 -7.35 -9.92
N GLY A 84 -6.00 -8.25 -10.91
CA GLY A 84 -5.28 -8.20 -12.17
C GLY A 84 -3.87 -8.82 -12.15
N PHE A 85 -3.51 -9.57 -11.10
CA PHE A 85 -2.25 -10.32 -11.09
C PHE A 85 -2.40 -11.63 -11.85
N ASN A 86 -1.44 -11.96 -12.71
CA ASN A 86 -1.41 -13.22 -13.43
C ASN A 86 -0.81 -14.36 -12.57
N SER A 87 -0.96 -15.61 -13.05
CA SER A 87 -0.51 -16.80 -12.32
C SER A 87 1.01 -16.80 -12.05
N THR A 88 1.82 -16.26 -12.95
CA THR A 88 3.28 -16.16 -12.75
C THR A 88 3.61 -15.20 -11.65
N GLN A 89 3.03 -14.00 -11.67
CA GLN A 89 3.21 -13.01 -10.60
C GLN A 89 2.78 -13.56 -9.23
N ILE A 90 1.66 -14.30 -9.18
CA ILE A 90 1.17 -14.89 -7.94
C ILE A 90 2.14 -15.94 -7.40
N LYS A 91 2.75 -16.77 -8.26
CA LYS A 91 3.81 -17.70 -7.87
C LYS A 91 5.06 -16.96 -7.34
N ASP A 92 5.45 -15.87 -7.99
CA ASP A 92 6.59 -15.07 -7.54
C ASP A 92 6.32 -14.42 -6.18
N ILE A 93 5.10 -13.96 -5.94
CA ILE A 93 4.65 -13.46 -4.63
C ILE A 93 4.72 -14.59 -3.59
N ALA A 94 4.20 -15.78 -3.89
CA ALA A 94 4.25 -16.93 -3.00
C ALA A 94 5.71 -17.30 -2.65
N ASN A 95 6.59 -17.37 -3.63
CA ASN A 95 8.02 -17.64 -3.42
C ASN A 95 8.71 -16.56 -2.58
N SER A 96 8.20 -15.33 -2.58
CA SER A 96 8.77 -14.24 -1.80
C SER A 96 8.43 -14.26 -0.31
N LEU A 97 7.44 -15.06 0.11
CA LEU A 97 6.91 -15.04 1.49
C LEU A 97 8.00 -15.29 2.55
N HIS A 98 8.95 -16.16 2.27
CA HIS A 98 10.08 -16.49 3.16
C HIS A 98 11.31 -15.59 2.96
N GLY A 99 11.27 -14.67 1.99
CA GLY A 99 12.38 -13.81 1.62
C GLY A 99 12.43 -12.49 2.41
N GLN A 100 13.37 -11.63 1.99
CA GLN A 100 13.53 -10.30 2.55
C GLN A 100 12.32 -9.40 2.23
N SER A 101 12.04 -8.43 3.12
CA SER A 101 11.06 -7.38 2.90
C SER A 101 11.51 -6.44 1.78
N GLY A 102 10.53 -5.84 1.09
CA GLY A 102 10.81 -4.82 0.10
C GLY A 102 10.55 -5.22 -1.34
N LYS A 103 10.30 -6.51 -1.63
CA LYS A 103 9.89 -6.93 -2.98
C LYS A 103 8.52 -6.35 -3.32
N GLN A 104 8.40 -5.87 -4.55
CA GLN A 104 7.17 -5.29 -5.08
C GLN A 104 6.75 -6.01 -6.35
N PHE A 105 5.45 -6.20 -6.49
CA PHE A 105 4.82 -6.81 -7.66
C PHE A 105 3.65 -5.91 -8.06
N ALA A 106 3.51 -5.61 -9.34
CA ALA A 106 2.48 -4.71 -9.83
C ALA A 106 1.62 -5.36 -10.91
N SER A 107 0.30 -5.21 -10.79
CA SER A 107 -0.64 -5.35 -11.88
C SER A 107 -0.89 -3.99 -12.53
N LYS A 108 -1.91 -3.86 -13.37
CA LYS A 108 -2.27 -2.57 -13.98
C LYS A 108 -2.76 -1.54 -12.96
N GLU A 109 -3.51 -1.98 -11.95
CA GLU A 109 -4.23 -1.12 -11.01
C GLU A 109 -3.83 -1.34 -9.55
N TRP A 110 -3.09 -2.41 -9.26
CA TRP A 110 -2.73 -2.79 -7.90
C TRP A 110 -1.25 -3.12 -7.75
N ARG A 111 -0.71 -2.85 -6.58
CA ARG A 111 0.65 -3.20 -6.16
C ARG A 111 0.59 -4.05 -4.90
N VAL A 112 1.37 -5.13 -4.89
CA VAL A 112 1.66 -5.95 -3.71
C VAL A 112 3.07 -5.64 -3.24
N ILE A 113 3.23 -5.25 -1.98
CA ILE A 113 4.53 -5.03 -1.36
C ILE A 113 4.72 -6.06 -0.26
N LYS A 114 5.77 -6.89 -0.38
CA LYS A 114 6.15 -7.81 0.70
C LYS A 114 6.82 -7.01 1.81
N ASP A 115 6.13 -6.83 2.92
CA ASP A 115 6.70 -6.29 4.15
C ASP A 115 7.05 -7.43 5.14
N ARG A 116 7.38 -7.12 6.38
CA ARG A 116 7.83 -8.10 7.39
C ARG A 116 6.77 -9.11 7.71
N GLU A 117 5.57 -8.65 8.05
CA GLU A 117 4.45 -9.47 8.52
C GLU A 117 3.30 -9.57 7.53
N PHE A 118 3.26 -8.67 6.55
CA PHE A 118 2.13 -8.53 5.62
C PHE A 118 2.58 -8.48 4.16
N LEU A 119 1.70 -8.95 3.29
CA LEU A 119 1.66 -8.51 1.91
C LEU A 119 0.72 -7.30 1.87
N LEU A 120 1.27 -6.11 1.74
CA LEU A 120 0.51 -4.87 1.65
C LEU A 120 -0.11 -4.78 0.26
N LEU A 121 -1.41 -4.48 0.20
CA LEU A 121 -2.16 -4.32 -1.04
C LEU A 121 -2.43 -2.84 -1.24
N GLU A 122 -1.97 -2.27 -2.34
CA GLU A 122 -2.13 -0.85 -2.65
C GLU A 122 -2.66 -0.67 -4.07
N GLU A 123 -3.67 0.17 -4.20
CA GLU A 123 -4.14 0.62 -5.50
C GLU A 123 -3.11 1.55 -6.13
N ILE A 124 -2.72 1.28 -7.38
CA ILE A 124 -1.87 2.18 -8.16
C ILE A 124 -2.78 3.27 -8.69
N ARG A 125 -2.89 4.36 -7.95
CA ARG A 125 -3.58 5.55 -8.44
C ARG A 125 -2.69 6.21 -9.49
N SER A 126 -3.19 6.37 -10.71
CA SER A 126 -2.54 7.14 -11.74
C SER A 126 -2.34 8.56 -11.20
N GLU A 127 -1.06 8.98 -11.08
CA GLU A 127 -0.61 10.34 -10.82
C GLU A 127 -1.64 11.24 -10.09
N GLU A 128 -1.95 10.92 -8.83
CA GLU A 128 -2.40 11.99 -7.95
C GLU A 128 -1.24 12.98 -7.90
N LYS A 129 -1.47 14.18 -8.50
CA LYS A 129 -0.64 15.35 -8.31
C LYS A 129 -0.09 15.32 -6.89
N ASP A 130 1.15 15.79 -6.70
CA ASP A 130 1.80 15.94 -5.40
C ASP A 130 1.01 16.87 -4.45
N ILE A 131 -0.26 16.53 -4.24
CA ILE A 131 -1.15 17.21 -3.30
C ILE A 131 -1.00 16.47 -1.97
N PRO A 132 -0.57 17.14 -0.92
CA PRO A 132 -0.49 16.51 0.39
C PRO A 132 -1.89 16.12 0.89
N PRO A 133 -2.04 14.95 1.53
CA PRO A 133 -3.31 14.51 2.12
C PRO A 133 -3.64 15.25 3.42
N PHE A 134 -3.05 16.43 3.64
CA PHE A 134 -3.20 17.25 4.83
C PHE A 134 -3.07 18.73 4.45
N GLN A 135 -3.54 19.60 5.34
CA GLN A 135 -3.28 21.03 5.28
C GLN A 135 -2.34 21.41 6.42
N LEU A 136 -1.46 22.39 6.16
CA LEU A 136 -0.59 22.97 7.17
C LEU A 136 -1.13 24.34 7.58
N ILE A 137 -1.57 24.46 8.82
CA ILE A 137 -1.91 25.76 9.40
C ILE A 137 -0.64 26.35 9.99
N LYS A 138 -0.36 27.62 9.63
CA LYS A 138 0.75 28.42 10.14
C LYS A 138 0.24 29.42 11.17
N GLU A 139 0.84 29.42 12.36
CA GLU A 139 0.64 30.46 13.39
C GLU A 139 1.98 31.08 13.75
N GLU A 140 2.01 32.39 13.95
CA GLU A 140 3.19 33.11 14.44
C GLU A 140 2.89 33.72 15.80
N LYS A 141 3.80 33.57 16.75
CA LYS A 141 3.63 34.05 18.14
C LYS A 141 4.94 34.65 18.68
N GLU A 142 4.84 35.59 19.59
CA GLU A 142 5.99 36.04 20.36
C GLU A 142 6.48 34.93 21.31
N TYR A 143 7.79 34.78 21.37
CA TYR A 143 8.42 33.81 22.28
C TYR A 143 8.73 34.50 23.60
N THR A 144 7.90 34.25 24.59
CA THR A 144 8.02 34.80 25.97
C THR A 144 8.41 33.70 26.95
N SER A 145 8.87 34.08 28.15
CA SER A 145 9.23 33.13 29.22
C SER A 145 8.09 32.17 29.59
N ASN A 146 6.84 32.55 29.35
CA ASN A 146 5.66 31.73 29.64
C ASN A 146 5.18 30.91 28.44
N PHE A 147 5.87 30.97 27.27
CA PHE A 147 5.47 30.23 26.08
C PHE A 147 5.72 28.73 26.27
N GLN A 148 4.68 27.95 26.11
CA GLN A 148 4.80 26.49 26.09
C GLN A 148 4.95 25.97 24.66
N ILE A 149 6.09 25.34 24.38
CA ILE A 149 6.34 24.72 23.08
C ILE A 149 5.37 23.55 22.90
N PRO A 150 4.53 23.57 21.83
CA PRO A 150 3.61 22.47 21.56
C PRO A 150 4.38 21.15 21.36
N ARG A 151 3.90 20.07 21.98
CA ARG A 151 4.49 18.72 21.87
C ARG A 151 3.55 17.73 21.20
N GLU A 152 2.45 18.22 20.66
CA GLU A 152 1.46 17.39 19.97
C GLU A 152 2.06 16.77 18.70
N LYS A 153 1.70 15.53 18.43
CA LYS A 153 2.08 14.86 17.18
C LYS A 153 1.48 15.64 16.00
N GLY A 154 2.27 15.86 14.96
CA GLY A 154 1.82 16.66 13.79
C GLY A 154 1.95 18.17 13.99
N THR A 155 2.57 18.65 15.07
CA THR A 155 2.89 20.05 15.31
C THR A 155 4.40 20.26 15.35
N ALA A 156 4.88 21.29 14.66
CA ALA A 156 6.28 21.70 14.67
C ALA A 156 6.39 23.18 15.04
N CYS A 157 7.34 23.52 15.91
CA CYS A 157 7.59 24.89 16.36
C CYS A 157 9.04 25.26 16.04
N PHE A 158 9.21 26.40 15.39
CA PHE A 158 10.48 26.88 14.87
C PHE A 158 10.78 28.30 15.36
N ASP A 159 12.06 28.64 15.39
CA ASP A 159 12.49 30.01 15.45
C ASP A 159 12.13 30.75 14.15
N ALA A 160 11.33 31.80 14.24
CA ALA A 160 10.83 32.54 13.06
C ALA A 160 11.96 33.17 12.26
N ASP A 161 13.02 33.66 12.91
CA ASP A 161 14.11 34.36 12.25
C ASP A 161 15.05 33.38 11.50
N LYS A 162 15.00 32.08 11.82
CA LYS A 162 15.73 31.02 11.11
C LYS A 162 15.01 30.50 9.86
N LEU A 163 13.69 30.74 9.77
CA LEU A 163 12.87 30.46 8.57
C LEU A 163 12.88 31.66 7.62
N ASN A 164 14.05 32.00 7.12
CA ASN A 164 14.33 33.26 6.40
C ASN A 164 14.32 33.12 4.86
N GLU A 165 13.93 31.96 4.34
CA GLU A 165 13.82 31.68 2.91
C GLU A 165 12.40 31.21 2.56
N GLU A 166 12.12 30.98 1.28
CA GLU A 166 10.84 30.49 0.82
C GLU A 166 10.46 29.17 1.52
N ILE A 167 9.22 29.13 2.04
CA ILE A 167 8.69 27.97 2.71
C ILE A 167 7.73 27.23 1.79
N TYR A 168 8.05 25.99 1.51
CA TYR A 168 7.20 25.11 0.71
C TYR A 168 7.26 23.67 1.22
N HIS A 169 6.36 22.83 0.81
CA HIS A 169 6.37 21.41 1.14
C HIS A 169 6.38 20.56 -0.13
N ARG A 170 7.05 19.42 -0.06
CA ARG A 170 7.14 18.43 -1.12
C ARG A 170 7.28 17.03 -0.56
N LYS A 171 7.13 16.03 -1.39
CA LYS A 171 7.59 14.68 -1.03
C LYS A 171 9.11 14.68 -0.86
N TRP A 172 9.59 13.89 0.08
CA TRP A 172 11.03 13.70 0.22
C TRP A 172 11.59 12.97 -1.01
N GLN A 173 12.88 13.16 -1.28
CA GLN A 173 13.58 12.59 -2.41
C GLN A 173 14.81 11.82 -1.95
N ILE A 174 15.24 10.84 -2.78
CA ILE A 174 16.50 10.10 -2.52
C ILE A 174 17.66 11.09 -2.53
N GLY A 175 18.48 11.06 -1.48
CA GLY A 175 19.57 12.02 -1.28
C GLY A 175 19.26 13.11 -0.27
N ASP A 176 18.00 13.36 0.07
CA ASP A 176 17.60 14.33 1.08
C ASP A 176 18.26 14.05 2.44
N THR A 177 18.77 15.13 3.03
CA THR A 177 19.42 15.09 4.35
C THR A 177 18.88 16.18 5.26
N PHE A 178 18.84 15.92 6.55
CA PHE A 178 18.52 16.91 7.57
C PHE A 178 19.33 16.62 8.85
N ILE A 179 19.31 17.52 9.81
CA ILE A 179 19.92 17.34 11.12
C ILE A 179 18.76 17.12 12.10
N PRO A 180 18.43 15.88 12.49
CA PRO A 180 17.32 15.64 13.40
C PRO A 180 17.49 16.41 14.69
N PHE A 181 16.42 17.04 15.22
CA PHE A 181 16.45 17.78 16.48
C PHE A 181 17.12 16.98 17.60
N GLY A 182 18.07 17.59 18.25
CA GLY A 182 18.90 16.97 19.30
C GLY A 182 20.15 16.24 18.80
N MET A 183 20.37 16.16 17.48
CA MET A 183 21.56 15.60 16.89
C MET A 183 22.49 16.70 16.34
N LYS A 184 23.79 16.40 16.25
CA LYS A 184 24.79 17.33 15.69
C LYS A 184 25.13 17.03 14.21
N GLY A 185 24.90 15.80 13.76
CA GLY A 185 25.27 15.34 12.41
C GLY A 185 24.10 15.30 11.44
N LYS A 186 24.39 15.47 10.14
CA LYS A 186 23.44 15.25 9.06
C LYS A 186 23.08 13.78 8.98
N LYS A 187 21.81 13.48 8.76
CA LYS A 187 21.29 12.13 8.53
C LYS A 187 20.48 12.11 7.25
N LYS A 188 20.65 11.07 6.43
CA LYS A 188 19.77 10.84 5.27
C LYS A 188 18.36 10.55 5.76
N ILE A 189 17.36 11.11 5.08
CA ILE A 189 15.95 10.83 5.40
C ILE A 189 15.64 9.35 5.20
N SER A 190 16.17 8.72 4.15
CA SER A 190 16.05 7.27 3.92
C SER A 190 16.47 6.44 5.13
N ASP A 191 17.60 6.80 5.75
CA ASP A 191 18.16 6.08 6.90
C ASP A 191 17.34 6.36 8.16
N TYR A 192 16.93 7.63 8.36
CA TYR A 192 16.05 8.00 9.47
C TYR A 192 14.74 7.22 9.45
N LEU A 193 14.07 7.14 8.28
CA LEU A 193 12.83 6.40 8.12
C LEU A 193 13.03 4.89 8.29
N THR A 194 14.19 4.36 7.86
CA THR A 194 14.55 2.95 8.04
C THR A 194 14.72 2.61 9.53
N ASP A 195 15.44 3.44 10.28
CA ASP A 195 15.65 3.26 11.71
C ASP A 195 14.34 3.36 12.50
N ARG A 196 13.42 4.20 12.02
CA ARG A 196 12.05 4.33 12.54
C ARG A 196 11.13 3.19 12.10
N LYS A 197 11.64 2.22 11.32
CA LYS A 197 10.91 1.04 10.83
C LYS A 197 9.71 1.37 9.93
N PHE A 198 9.76 2.48 9.21
CA PHE A 198 8.75 2.82 8.21
C PHE A 198 8.70 1.76 7.12
N SER A 199 7.51 1.34 6.72
CA SER A 199 7.31 0.51 5.54
C SER A 199 7.64 1.30 4.27
N ILE A 200 7.80 0.61 3.14
CA ILE A 200 8.08 1.27 1.85
C ILE A 200 6.99 2.26 1.51
N SER A 201 5.73 1.86 1.66
CA SER A 201 4.56 2.70 1.43
C SER A 201 4.56 3.96 2.31
N GLN A 202 4.86 3.81 3.60
CA GLN A 202 4.97 4.97 4.50
C GLN A 202 6.10 5.91 4.08
N LYS A 203 7.24 5.38 3.62
CA LYS A 203 8.34 6.18 3.09
C LYS A 203 7.94 6.97 1.85
N GLU A 204 7.26 6.34 0.90
CA GLU A 204 6.80 6.99 -0.35
C GLU A 204 5.78 8.10 -0.10
N ARG A 205 5.01 8.00 0.98
CA ARG A 205 4.01 9.01 1.39
C ARG A 205 4.56 10.10 2.30
N GLN A 206 5.84 10.06 2.65
CA GLN A 206 6.44 11.02 3.56
C GLN A 206 6.65 12.37 2.89
N TRP A 207 6.29 13.44 3.58
CA TRP A 207 6.45 14.82 3.15
C TRP A 207 7.49 15.55 4.00
N VAL A 208 8.09 16.58 3.42
CA VAL A 208 9.02 17.48 4.09
C VAL A 208 8.58 18.92 3.92
N LEU A 209 8.78 19.73 4.94
CA LEU A 209 8.71 21.20 4.87
C LEU A 209 10.12 21.73 4.63
N CYS A 210 10.27 22.53 3.60
CA CYS A 210 11.54 23.12 3.17
C CYS A 210 11.56 24.62 3.50
N CYS A 211 12.75 25.12 3.83
CA CYS A 211 13.09 26.53 3.88
C CYS A 211 14.25 26.72 2.90
N GLY A 212 13.95 27.26 1.70
CA GLY A 212 14.87 27.22 0.57
C GLY A 212 15.28 25.78 0.25
N GLU A 213 16.59 25.54 0.14
CA GLU A 213 17.13 24.20 -0.12
C GLU A 213 17.21 23.30 1.13
N ARG A 214 16.97 23.87 2.32
CA ARG A 214 17.10 23.15 3.58
C ARG A 214 15.78 22.57 4.04
N ILE A 215 15.81 21.31 4.48
CA ILE A 215 14.64 20.69 5.08
C ILE A 215 14.53 21.16 6.52
N ALA A 216 13.38 21.79 6.86
CA ALA A 216 13.09 22.28 8.20
C ALA A 216 12.33 21.25 9.04
N TRP A 217 11.49 20.44 8.40
CA TRP A 217 10.67 19.44 9.11
C TRP A 217 10.43 18.20 8.25
N LEU A 218 10.69 17.05 8.80
CA LEU A 218 10.14 15.79 8.31
C LEU A 218 8.70 15.73 8.86
N ILE A 219 7.72 16.08 8.03
CA ILE A 219 6.34 16.39 8.46
C ILE A 219 5.72 15.21 9.22
N GLY A 220 5.20 15.50 10.41
CA GLY A 220 4.65 14.50 11.32
C GLY A 220 5.70 13.74 12.15
N GLU A 221 7.00 13.93 11.87
CA GLU A 221 8.10 13.28 12.56
C GLU A 221 8.95 14.30 13.34
N ARG A 222 10.07 14.75 12.81
CA ARG A 222 11.04 15.55 13.55
C ARG A 222 11.49 16.77 12.80
N ILE A 223 11.64 17.89 13.50
CA ILE A 223 12.21 19.13 12.95
C ILE A 223 13.72 18.99 12.80
N ASP A 224 14.28 19.81 11.91
CA ASP A 224 15.71 19.98 11.78
C ASP A 224 16.26 20.88 12.88
N ASN A 225 17.37 20.45 13.48
CA ASN A 225 18.00 21.13 14.62
C ASN A 225 18.46 22.56 14.32
N ARG A 226 18.69 22.89 13.06
CA ARG A 226 19.08 24.26 12.64
C ARG A 226 17.99 25.30 12.85
N PHE A 227 16.73 24.88 12.82
CA PHE A 227 15.55 25.75 12.95
C PHE A 227 14.95 25.73 14.36
N ARG A 228 15.65 25.10 15.32
CA ARG A 228 15.18 25.01 16.70
C ARG A 228 15.10 26.36 17.38
N ILE A 229 14.22 26.45 18.34
CA ILE A 229 14.15 27.53 19.31
C ILE A 229 15.36 27.45 20.22
N ASP A 230 15.96 28.59 20.52
CA ASP A 230 17.05 28.76 21.48
C ASP A 230 16.88 30.04 22.32
N GLU A 231 17.89 30.37 23.12
CA GLU A 231 17.89 31.51 24.06
C GLU A 231 17.79 32.88 23.35
N THR A 232 18.10 32.95 22.07
CA THR A 232 18.07 34.18 21.28
C THR A 232 16.75 34.40 20.54
N THR A 233 15.87 33.38 20.53
CA THR A 233 14.60 33.38 19.81
C THR A 233 13.64 34.43 20.41
N LYS A 234 13.09 35.30 19.57
CA LYS A 234 12.10 36.31 19.95
C LYS A 234 10.68 35.97 19.45
N ARG A 235 10.59 35.30 18.32
CA ARG A 235 9.33 34.93 17.66
C ARG A 235 9.38 33.47 17.22
N VAL A 236 8.25 32.82 17.27
CA VAL A 236 8.12 31.42 16.87
C VAL A 236 7.07 31.29 15.78
N VAL A 237 7.34 30.36 14.87
CA VAL A 237 6.37 29.89 13.88
C VAL A 237 5.99 28.46 14.21
N ILE A 238 4.69 28.22 14.29
CA ILE A 238 4.11 26.92 14.55
C ILE A 238 3.41 26.43 13.29
N TYR A 239 3.75 25.25 12.83
CA TYR A 239 3.00 24.54 11.79
C TYR A 239 2.27 23.37 12.40
N LYS A 240 0.99 23.23 12.06
CA LYS A 240 0.11 22.15 12.54
C LYS A 240 -0.54 21.45 11.35
N ILE A 241 -0.54 20.12 11.37
CA ILE A 241 -1.27 19.27 10.43
C ILE A 241 -2.76 19.26 10.81
N VAL A 242 -3.64 19.50 9.81
CA VAL A 242 -5.11 19.44 9.94
C VAL A 242 -5.69 18.57 8.83
#